data_e2f16f876d10fcbc4c5d2aa8c481b614
#
_entry.id   e2f16f876d10fcbc4c5d2aa8c481b614
#
_cell.length_a   1.000
_cell.length_b   1.000
_cell.length_c   1.000
_cell.angle_alpha   90.00
_cell.angle_beta   90.00
_cell.angle_gamma   90.00
#
_symmetry.space_group_name_H-M   'P 1'
#
loop_
_entity.id
_entity.type
_entity.pdbx_description
1 polymer ?
#
loop_
_entity_poly.entity_id
_entity_poly.type
_entity_poly.pdbx_seq_one_letter_code
_entity_poly.pdbx_strand_id
1 'polypeptide(L)'
;MFSKIPKNIFVLGLVSFLTDVSSDMIYPILPVFLSDVLGSSKLFIGLIEGIAESTASILKIFSGWLSDKLGKRKILVSLGYGLSSLGKPILSIVTAGWQVLVLRFMDRFGKGVRTSPRDAMIADSSLSERRGLSFGFHRAMDSGGAVLGPLLAFLFLPLVNRNYRTLFLIASIPAFLSVLLLILFVKEKKKAKEKISGLAKPKFSGPDNIVSSSNHRKFKIFVFGVTIFTLGNSSDAFLFLRAKGLNIDVVYIPVLWLVLNAVYTLVSLPAGWLSDRIGRKNLILSGLFVYALVYLGFALATRSYHAWLLFAVYGVYYGLTNGTMRSHVADLVAEDKRATAYGIYHGAVGMTALPASLIFGWLWQSVGVSFAFCFGAGLALLALLIIRFGL
;
A
#
# COMPACT_ATOMS: atom_id res chain seq x y z
N MET A 1 -18.97 4.21 22.74
CA MET A 1 -18.57 3.40 21.58
C MET A 1 -17.27 2.63 21.83
N PHE A 2 -16.24 3.26 22.38
CA PHE A 2 -14.91 2.65 22.63
C PHE A 2 -14.90 1.54 23.71
N SER A 3 -15.78 1.59 24.70
CA SER A 3 -15.89 0.57 25.77
C SER A 3 -16.25 -0.85 25.28
N LYS A 4 -16.64 -0.98 24.00
CA LYS A 4 -17.01 -2.26 23.37
C LYS A 4 -15.89 -2.91 22.56
N ILE A 5 -14.70 -2.28 22.47
CA ILE A 5 -13.55 -2.78 21.71
C ILE A 5 -12.67 -3.62 22.65
N PRO A 6 -12.38 -4.89 22.33
CA PRO A 6 -11.48 -5.72 23.14
C PRO A 6 -10.09 -5.11 23.26
N LYS A 7 -9.47 -5.24 24.44
CA LYS A 7 -8.14 -4.66 24.75
C LYS A 7 -7.06 -5.04 23.72
N ASN A 8 -7.03 -6.28 23.26
CA ASN A 8 -6.09 -6.69 22.21
C ASN A 8 -6.25 -5.91 20.91
N ILE A 9 -7.48 -5.64 20.48
CA ILE A 9 -7.77 -4.90 19.24
C ILE A 9 -7.40 -3.45 19.39
N PHE A 10 -7.67 -2.85 20.55
CA PHE A 10 -7.26 -1.49 20.86
C PHE A 10 -5.74 -1.34 20.76
N VAL A 11 -4.99 -2.25 21.41
CA VAL A 11 -3.52 -2.22 21.37
C VAL A 11 -2.99 -2.47 19.97
N LEU A 12 -3.52 -3.45 19.22
CA LEU A 12 -3.12 -3.68 17.82
C LEU A 12 -3.40 -2.48 16.92
N GLY A 13 -4.50 -1.77 17.15
CA GLY A 13 -4.81 -0.53 16.46
C GLY A 13 -3.78 0.56 16.79
N LEU A 14 -3.44 0.75 18.07
CA LEU A 14 -2.43 1.72 18.49
C LEU A 14 -1.03 1.40 17.96
N VAL A 15 -0.67 0.11 17.93
CA VAL A 15 0.59 -0.37 17.32
C VAL A 15 0.64 -0.02 15.82
N SER A 16 -0.44 -0.25 15.11
CA SER A 16 -0.51 0.08 13.69
C SER A 16 -0.46 1.60 13.46
N PHE A 17 -1.22 2.38 14.24
CA PHE A 17 -1.20 3.83 14.23
C PHE A 17 0.22 4.39 14.38
N LEU A 18 0.94 3.99 15.43
CA LEU A 18 2.31 4.47 15.69
C LEU A 18 3.30 4.04 14.59
N THR A 19 3.11 2.85 14.04
CA THR A 19 3.95 2.36 12.94
C THR A 19 3.71 3.16 11.66
N ASP A 20 2.44 3.48 11.36
CA ASP A 20 2.09 4.26 10.18
C ASP A 20 2.49 5.73 10.36
N VAL A 21 2.33 6.34 11.56
CA VAL A 21 2.93 7.65 11.88
C VAL A 21 4.40 7.66 11.52
N SER A 22 5.16 6.68 12.02
CA SER A 22 6.59 6.59 11.77
C SER A 22 6.93 6.38 10.29
N SER A 23 6.21 5.51 9.59
CA SER A 23 6.48 5.19 8.19
C SER A 23 6.14 6.35 7.27
N ASP A 24 5.01 7.02 7.52
CA ASP A 24 4.54 8.12 6.68
C ASP A 24 5.24 9.46 6.98
N MET A 25 5.97 9.58 8.10
CA MET A 25 6.96 10.65 8.29
C MET A 25 8.13 10.52 7.30
N ILE A 26 8.54 9.30 6.95
CA ILE A 26 9.71 9.00 6.11
C ILE A 26 9.33 8.90 4.64
N TYR A 27 8.22 8.22 4.33
CA TYR A 27 7.86 7.79 2.99
C TYR A 27 7.87 8.89 1.92
N PRO A 28 7.24 10.06 2.12
CA PRO A 28 7.21 11.10 1.09
C PRO A 28 8.57 11.78 0.88
N ILE A 29 9.45 11.74 1.87
CA ILE A 29 10.77 12.40 1.85
C ILE A 29 11.87 11.47 1.34
N LEU A 30 11.71 10.16 1.49
CA LEU A 30 12.73 9.18 1.14
C LEU A 30 13.21 9.25 -0.32
N PRO A 31 12.34 9.40 -1.34
CA PRO A 31 12.77 9.55 -2.73
C PRO A 31 13.62 10.80 -2.96
N VAL A 32 13.30 11.89 -2.25
CA VAL A 32 14.08 13.13 -2.31
C VAL A 32 15.45 12.95 -1.66
N PHE A 33 15.49 12.32 -0.49
CA PHE A 33 16.75 11.96 0.18
C PHE A 33 17.63 11.07 -0.70
N LEU A 34 17.07 10.05 -1.35
CA LEU A 34 17.78 9.19 -2.30
C LEU A 34 18.36 9.98 -3.48
N SER A 35 17.57 10.91 -4.05
CA SER A 35 17.97 11.70 -5.20
C SER A 35 19.03 12.75 -4.83
N ASP A 36 18.79 13.54 -3.78
CA ASP A 36 19.55 14.76 -3.49
C ASP A 36 20.76 14.52 -2.59
N VAL A 37 20.61 13.61 -1.60
CA VAL A 37 21.67 13.37 -0.61
C VAL A 37 22.55 12.20 -1.04
N LEU A 38 21.93 11.13 -1.57
CA LEU A 38 22.67 9.92 -1.95
C LEU A 38 22.97 9.85 -3.46
N GLY A 39 22.56 10.84 -4.26
CA GLY A 39 22.83 10.89 -5.69
C GLY A 39 22.25 9.71 -6.49
N SER A 40 21.23 9.04 -5.98
CA SER A 40 20.67 7.85 -6.61
C SER A 40 19.95 8.18 -7.92
N SER A 41 20.20 7.39 -8.96
CA SER A 41 19.51 7.54 -10.25
C SER A 41 18.02 7.22 -10.14
N LYS A 42 17.21 7.75 -11.07
CA LYS A 42 15.76 7.49 -11.11
C LYS A 42 15.45 6.00 -11.32
N LEU A 43 16.27 5.34 -12.13
CA LEU A 43 16.20 3.88 -12.32
C LEU A 43 16.43 3.13 -10.99
N PHE A 44 17.43 3.55 -10.21
CA PHE A 44 17.76 2.89 -8.94
C PHE A 44 16.66 3.14 -7.89
N ILE A 45 16.05 4.34 -7.86
CA ILE A 45 14.89 4.63 -7.02
C ILE A 45 13.71 3.73 -7.42
N GLY A 46 13.48 3.54 -8.73
CA GLY A 46 12.48 2.60 -9.25
C GLY A 46 12.74 1.16 -8.81
N LEU A 47 14.02 0.72 -8.80
CA LEU A 47 14.42 -0.60 -8.30
C LEU A 47 14.08 -0.76 -6.81
N ILE A 48 14.44 0.22 -5.97
CA ILE A 48 14.16 0.20 -4.53
C ILE A 48 12.65 0.05 -4.27
N GLU A 49 11.84 0.91 -4.87
CA GLU A 49 10.40 0.91 -4.64
C GLU A 49 9.70 -0.31 -5.26
N GLY A 50 10.14 -0.73 -6.45
CA GLY A 50 9.61 -1.92 -7.12
C GLY A 50 9.87 -3.20 -6.31
N ILE A 51 11.09 -3.41 -5.81
CA ILE A 51 11.42 -4.52 -4.91
C ILE A 51 10.59 -4.44 -3.63
N ALA A 52 10.45 -3.25 -3.05
CA ALA A 52 9.69 -3.04 -1.84
C ALA A 52 8.22 -3.47 -1.99
N GLU A 53 7.51 -2.96 -3.00
CA GLU A 53 6.09 -3.26 -3.21
C GLU A 53 5.85 -4.72 -3.63
N SER A 54 6.70 -5.28 -4.48
CA SER A 54 6.62 -6.70 -4.88
C SER A 54 6.83 -7.62 -3.68
N THR A 55 7.84 -7.36 -2.85
CA THR A 55 8.13 -8.14 -1.64
C THR A 55 6.93 -8.14 -0.68
N ALA A 56 6.37 -6.97 -0.37
CA ALA A 56 5.24 -6.86 0.54
C ALA A 56 4.00 -7.62 0.02
N SER A 57 3.74 -7.55 -1.28
CA SER A 57 2.57 -8.19 -1.91
C SER A 57 2.69 -9.71 -1.95
N ILE A 58 3.86 -10.24 -2.32
CA ILE A 58 4.12 -11.68 -2.40
C ILE A 58 4.10 -12.31 -1.00
N LEU A 59 4.77 -11.68 -0.04
CA LEU A 59 4.90 -12.25 1.32
C LEU A 59 3.58 -12.27 2.10
N LYS A 60 2.62 -11.40 1.82
CA LYS A 60 1.28 -11.48 2.43
C LYS A 60 0.60 -12.81 2.17
N ILE A 61 0.82 -13.42 0.99
CA ILE A 61 0.24 -14.72 0.63
C ILE A 61 0.85 -15.82 1.50
N PHE A 62 2.18 -15.84 1.60
CA PHE A 62 2.91 -16.86 2.35
C PHE A 62 2.76 -16.72 3.87
N SER A 63 2.70 -15.49 4.38
CA SER A 63 2.64 -15.25 5.83
C SER A 63 1.34 -15.77 6.47
N GLY A 64 0.23 -15.73 5.74
CA GLY A 64 -1.03 -16.32 6.19
C GLY A 64 -0.92 -17.82 6.43
N TRP A 65 -0.42 -18.55 5.42
CA TRP A 65 -0.19 -19.98 5.51
C TRP A 65 0.79 -20.35 6.63
N LEU A 66 1.92 -19.62 6.73
CA LEU A 66 2.92 -19.87 7.78
C LEU A 66 2.35 -19.62 9.19
N SER A 67 1.54 -18.58 9.34
CA SER A 67 0.86 -18.23 10.58
C SER A 67 -0.08 -19.33 11.07
N ASP A 68 -0.86 -19.89 10.15
CA ASP A 68 -1.78 -20.98 10.50
C ASP A 68 -1.05 -22.29 10.83
N LYS A 69 0.07 -22.59 10.14
CA LYS A 69 0.90 -23.75 10.39
C LYS A 69 1.63 -23.66 11.74
N LEU A 70 2.17 -22.51 12.10
CA LEU A 70 2.93 -22.31 13.34
C LEU A 70 2.03 -22.15 14.57
N GLY A 71 0.81 -21.65 14.40
CA GLY A 71 -0.12 -21.34 15.49
C GLY A 71 0.37 -20.26 16.47
N LYS A 72 1.50 -19.62 16.18
CA LYS A 72 2.16 -18.59 17.02
C LYS A 72 2.14 -17.24 16.31
N ARG A 73 0.97 -16.60 16.28
CA ARG A 73 0.75 -15.36 15.52
C ARG A 73 1.49 -14.16 16.09
N LYS A 74 1.54 -14.04 17.41
CA LYS A 74 2.21 -12.92 18.09
C LYS A 74 3.69 -12.82 17.70
N ILE A 75 4.40 -13.96 17.59
CA ILE A 75 5.82 -13.97 17.23
C ILE A 75 6.02 -13.39 15.82
N LEU A 76 5.24 -13.84 14.82
CA LEU A 76 5.34 -13.34 13.45
C LEU A 76 5.03 -11.83 13.36
N VAL A 77 4.01 -11.39 14.10
CA VAL A 77 3.63 -9.98 14.17
C VAL A 77 4.74 -9.17 14.83
N SER A 78 5.31 -9.64 15.94
CA SER A 78 6.42 -8.95 16.65
C SER A 78 7.70 -8.90 15.81
N LEU A 79 8.06 -9.98 15.12
CA LEU A 79 9.20 -10.00 14.21
C LEU A 79 8.99 -9.01 13.04
N GLY A 80 7.78 -8.98 12.46
CA GLY A 80 7.48 -8.08 11.34
C GLY A 80 7.55 -6.60 11.74
N TYR A 81 6.98 -6.22 12.88
CA TYR A 81 7.09 -4.84 13.39
C TYR A 81 8.50 -4.51 13.84
N GLY A 82 9.19 -5.43 14.53
CA GLY A 82 10.59 -5.25 14.95
C GLY A 82 11.52 -5.00 13.78
N LEU A 83 11.43 -5.81 12.73
CA LEU A 83 12.26 -5.68 11.52
C LEU A 83 12.03 -4.32 10.83
N SER A 84 10.76 -3.90 10.69
CA SER A 84 10.43 -2.58 10.16
C SER A 84 10.96 -1.43 11.02
N SER A 85 10.93 -1.58 12.36
CA SER A 85 11.35 -0.53 13.28
C SER A 85 12.87 -0.37 13.35
N LEU A 86 13.63 -1.48 13.29
CA LEU A 86 15.09 -1.46 13.31
C LEU A 86 15.69 -0.74 12.10
N GLY A 87 15.07 -0.83 10.94
CA GLY A 87 15.55 -0.16 9.73
C GLY A 87 15.53 1.37 9.81
N LYS A 88 14.65 1.96 10.62
CA LYS A 88 14.42 3.42 10.65
C LYS A 88 15.58 4.23 11.21
N PRO A 89 16.14 3.91 12.40
CA PRO A 89 17.32 4.63 12.87
C PRO A 89 18.53 4.39 11.98
N ILE A 90 18.67 3.20 11.35
CA ILE A 90 19.76 2.90 10.44
C ILE A 90 19.69 3.80 9.19
N LEU A 91 18.49 4.19 8.72
CA LEU A 91 18.32 5.16 7.64
C LEU A 91 19.01 6.50 7.91
N SER A 92 19.18 6.89 9.18
CA SER A 92 19.85 8.16 9.52
C SER A 92 21.34 8.17 9.23
N ILE A 93 21.98 7.02 9.17
CA ILE A 93 23.44 6.87 9.00
C ILE A 93 23.84 6.32 7.63
N VAL A 94 22.89 6.02 6.74
CA VAL A 94 23.18 5.49 5.40
C VAL A 94 23.97 6.50 4.57
N THR A 95 24.91 5.98 3.78
CA THR A 95 25.80 6.78 2.91
C THR A 95 25.64 6.44 1.43
N ALA A 96 24.95 5.34 1.12
CA ALA A 96 24.78 4.86 -0.25
C ALA A 96 23.34 4.32 -0.50
N GLY A 97 22.86 4.45 -1.72
CA GLY A 97 21.51 4.02 -2.09
C GLY A 97 21.24 2.52 -1.89
N TRP A 98 22.26 1.65 -2.08
CA TRP A 98 22.08 0.21 -1.86
C TRP A 98 21.76 -0.14 -0.39
N GLN A 99 22.24 0.64 0.57
CA GLN A 99 21.87 0.46 1.98
C GLN A 99 20.38 0.74 2.20
N VAL A 100 19.86 1.78 1.54
CA VAL A 100 18.41 2.06 1.55
C VAL A 100 17.62 0.94 0.89
N LEU A 101 18.13 0.35 -0.21
CA LEU A 101 17.49 -0.82 -0.84
C LEU A 101 17.32 -1.97 0.17
N VAL A 102 18.38 -2.31 0.91
CA VAL A 102 18.31 -3.37 1.94
C VAL A 102 17.31 -3.02 3.03
N LEU A 103 17.33 -1.79 3.54
CA LEU A 103 16.44 -1.35 4.61
C LEU A 103 14.97 -1.31 4.15
N ARG A 104 14.71 -0.88 2.93
CA ARG A 104 13.36 -0.89 2.34
C ARG A 104 12.86 -2.32 2.11
N PHE A 105 13.74 -3.20 1.62
CA PHE A 105 13.42 -4.63 1.52
C PHE A 105 13.06 -5.23 2.90
N MET A 106 13.87 -4.97 3.93
CA MET A 106 13.61 -5.45 5.30
C MET A 106 12.29 -4.89 5.86
N ASP A 107 12.01 -3.61 5.66
CA ASP A 107 10.75 -3.00 6.10
C ASP A 107 9.54 -3.65 5.43
N ARG A 108 9.59 -3.85 4.10
CA ARG A 108 8.51 -4.45 3.33
C ARG A 108 8.36 -5.96 3.58
N PHE A 109 9.48 -6.63 3.81
CA PHE A 109 9.48 -8.01 4.30
C PHE A 109 8.74 -8.11 5.65
N GLY A 110 9.10 -7.26 6.60
CA GLY A 110 8.41 -7.16 7.89
C GLY A 110 6.91 -6.88 7.73
N LYS A 111 6.53 -5.95 6.85
CA LYS A 111 5.13 -5.64 6.53
C LYS A 111 4.39 -6.86 5.95
N GLY A 112 5.01 -7.56 5.01
CA GLY A 112 4.44 -8.76 4.40
C GLY A 112 4.21 -9.88 5.42
N VAL A 113 5.20 -10.13 6.29
CA VAL A 113 5.13 -11.19 7.31
C VAL A 113 4.08 -10.89 8.39
N ARG A 114 3.92 -9.63 8.82
CA ARG A 114 3.01 -9.27 9.93
C ARG A 114 1.54 -9.13 9.54
N THR A 115 1.23 -8.76 8.28
CA THR A 115 -0.12 -8.30 7.91
C THR A 115 -1.17 -9.38 8.10
N SER A 116 -1.01 -10.56 7.51
CA SER A 116 -1.99 -11.65 7.62
C SER A 116 -2.11 -12.22 9.04
N PRO A 117 -1.00 -12.47 9.78
CA PRO A 117 -1.09 -12.89 11.18
C PRO A 117 -1.77 -11.86 12.09
N ARG A 118 -1.51 -10.57 11.89
CA ARG A 118 -2.17 -9.47 12.62
C ARG A 118 -3.68 -9.46 12.39
N ASP A 119 -4.10 -9.54 11.14
CA ASP A 119 -5.52 -9.54 10.78
C ASP A 119 -6.24 -10.76 11.37
N ALA A 120 -5.57 -11.92 11.38
CA ALA A 120 -6.06 -13.11 12.06
C ALA A 120 -6.17 -12.93 13.58
N MET A 121 -5.23 -12.23 14.24
CA MET A 121 -5.32 -11.94 15.68
C MET A 121 -6.48 -10.97 15.98
N ILE A 122 -6.77 -10.01 15.11
CA ILE A 122 -7.94 -9.14 15.23
C ILE A 122 -9.22 -9.96 15.14
N ALA A 123 -9.33 -10.84 14.13
CA ALA A 123 -10.47 -11.72 13.96
C ALA A 123 -10.71 -12.64 15.17
N ASP A 124 -9.65 -13.27 15.71
CA ASP A 124 -9.73 -14.17 16.88
C ASP A 124 -10.05 -13.41 18.18
N SER A 125 -9.72 -12.14 18.26
CA SER A 125 -10.02 -11.29 19.41
C SER A 125 -11.39 -10.65 19.34
N SER A 126 -12.07 -10.71 18.20
CA SER A 126 -13.39 -10.15 17.93
C SER A 126 -14.49 -11.15 18.22
N LEU A 127 -15.65 -10.66 18.69
CA LEU A 127 -16.90 -11.43 18.63
C LEU A 127 -17.38 -11.45 17.17
N SER A 128 -18.01 -12.56 16.74
CA SER A 128 -18.48 -12.73 15.34
C SER A 128 -19.34 -11.56 14.86
N GLU A 129 -20.26 -11.11 15.72
CA GLU A 129 -21.19 -10.00 15.46
C GLU A 129 -20.52 -8.62 15.41
N ARG A 130 -19.27 -8.49 15.89
CA ARG A 130 -18.53 -7.21 16.01
C ARG A 130 -17.24 -7.19 15.23
N ARG A 131 -17.01 -8.14 14.34
CA ARG A 131 -15.79 -8.18 13.50
C ARG A 131 -15.66 -6.92 12.65
N GLY A 132 -16.76 -6.47 12.04
CA GLY A 132 -16.77 -5.24 11.25
C GLY A 132 -16.31 -4.02 12.06
N LEU A 133 -16.81 -3.84 13.30
CA LEU A 133 -16.38 -2.77 14.19
C LEU A 133 -14.88 -2.87 14.53
N SER A 134 -14.39 -4.07 14.75
CA SER A 134 -12.99 -4.32 15.12
C SER A 134 -12.02 -3.97 13.97
N PHE A 135 -12.32 -4.43 12.76
CA PHE A 135 -11.54 -4.09 11.56
C PHE A 135 -11.70 -2.62 11.18
N GLY A 136 -12.91 -2.04 11.32
CA GLY A 136 -13.16 -0.63 11.09
C GLY A 136 -12.35 0.26 12.04
N PHE A 137 -12.30 -0.08 13.33
CA PHE A 137 -11.46 0.61 14.31
C PHE A 137 -9.97 0.53 13.94
N HIS A 138 -9.48 -0.69 13.63
CA HIS A 138 -8.09 -0.86 13.21
C HIS A 138 -7.77 -0.02 11.97
N ARG A 139 -8.66 0.00 10.97
CA ARG A 139 -8.48 0.79 9.76
C ARG A 139 -8.49 2.30 10.04
N ALA A 140 -9.34 2.75 10.96
CA ALA A 140 -9.34 4.15 11.39
C ALA A 140 -8.01 4.54 12.06
N MET A 141 -7.42 3.65 12.85
CA MET A 141 -6.10 3.86 13.45
C MET A 141 -4.99 3.92 12.39
N ASP A 142 -4.98 3.01 11.39
CA ASP A 142 -4.07 3.05 10.24
C ASP A 142 -4.18 4.41 9.51
N SER A 143 -5.41 4.81 9.16
CA SER A 143 -5.66 6.08 8.46
C SER A 143 -5.24 7.30 9.30
N GLY A 144 -5.49 7.26 10.62
CA GLY A 144 -5.04 8.31 11.54
C GLY A 144 -3.51 8.45 11.56
N GLY A 145 -2.78 7.32 11.52
CA GLY A 145 -1.33 7.29 11.40
C GLY A 145 -0.82 7.88 10.09
N ALA A 146 -1.47 7.50 8.98
CA ALA A 146 -1.15 8.01 7.64
C ALA A 146 -1.42 9.52 7.46
N VAL A 147 -2.29 10.12 8.30
CA VAL A 147 -2.52 11.56 8.36
C VAL A 147 -1.50 12.24 9.28
N LEU A 148 -1.31 11.71 10.48
CA LEU A 148 -0.44 12.34 11.47
C LEU A 148 1.04 12.27 11.09
N GLY A 149 1.49 11.18 10.44
CA GLY A 149 2.89 11.03 10.02
C GLY A 149 3.39 12.16 9.14
N PRO A 150 2.76 12.43 7.99
CA PRO A 150 3.15 13.54 7.11
C PRO A 150 3.02 14.91 7.78
N LEU A 151 2.02 15.10 8.65
CA LEU A 151 1.86 16.34 9.41
C LEU A 151 3.05 16.56 10.36
N LEU A 152 3.48 15.52 11.07
CA LEU A 152 4.66 15.61 11.94
C LEU A 152 5.94 15.82 11.13
N ALA A 153 6.08 15.19 9.96
CA ALA A 153 7.21 15.43 9.07
C ALA A 153 7.25 16.90 8.61
N PHE A 154 6.12 17.48 8.23
CA PHE A 154 5.99 18.89 7.87
C PHE A 154 6.41 19.81 9.02
N LEU A 155 5.96 19.53 10.24
CA LEU A 155 6.25 20.35 11.42
C LEU A 155 7.72 20.21 11.88
N PHE A 156 8.25 18.99 11.88
CA PHE A 156 9.61 18.76 12.40
C PHE A 156 10.72 19.08 11.40
N LEU A 157 10.48 18.94 10.10
CA LEU A 157 11.55 19.14 9.11
C LEU A 157 12.18 20.54 9.14
N PRO A 158 11.41 21.66 9.28
CA PRO A 158 12.00 22.97 9.49
C PRO A 158 12.76 23.09 10.83
N LEU A 159 12.22 22.49 11.90
CA LEU A 159 12.83 22.56 13.24
C LEU A 159 14.19 21.87 13.32
N VAL A 160 14.41 20.86 12.49
CA VAL A 160 15.69 20.15 12.38
C VAL A 160 16.57 20.70 11.25
N ASN A 161 16.37 21.94 10.81
CA ASN A 161 17.13 22.60 9.75
C ASN A 161 17.13 21.79 8.43
N ARG A 162 16.02 21.16 8.08
CA ARG A 162 15.83 20.29 6.91
C ARG A 162 16.76 19.08 6.88
N ASN A 163 17.26 18.66 8.04
CA ASN A 163 18.11 17.47 8.15
C ASN A 163 17.25 16.19 8.10
N TYR A 164 17.21 15.52 6.95
CA TYR A 164 16.47 14.28 6.76
C TYR A 164 16.88 13.18 7.75
N ARG A 165 18.18 13.08 8.07
CA ARG A 165 18.72 12.05 8.97
C ARG A 165 18.16 12.19 10.37
N THR A 166 18.09 13.43 10.89
CA THR A 166 17.48 13.74 12.18
C THR A 166 15.98 13.43 12.15
N LEU A 167 15.28 13.74 11.06
CA LEU A 167 13.87 13.38 10.92
C LEU A 167 13.68 11.85 10.97
N PHE A 168 14.54 11.06 10.35
CA PHE A 168 14.47 9.59 10.39
C PHE A 168 14.71 9.05 11.81
N LEU A 169 15.60 9.67 12.59
CA LEU A 169 15.78 9.35 14.01
C LEU A 169 14.51 9.67 14.82
N ILE A 170 13.89 10.83 14.63
CA ILE A 170 12.63 11.20 15.30
C ILE A 170 11.53 10.19 14.92
N ALA A 171 11.41 9.83 13.65
CA ALA A 171 10.44 8.84 13.18
C ALA A 171 10.67 7.43 13.76
N SER A 172 11.87 7.12 14.24
CA SER A 172 12.14 5.84 14.91
C SER A 172 11.47 5.73 16.28
N ILE A 173 11.18 6.85 16.96
CA ILE A 173 10.56 6.86 18.29
C ILE A 173 9.18 6.18 18.27
N PRO A 174 8.19 6.63 17.48
CA PRO A 174 6.90 5.94 17.42
C PRO A 174 7.03 4.49 16.92
N ALA A 175 8.02 4.16 16.07
CA ALA A 175 8.25 2.80 15.63
C ALA A 175 8.65 1.87 16.79
N PHE A 176 9.63 2.26 17.61
CA PHE A 176 10.03 1.47 18.78
C PHE A 176 8.93 1.39 19.83
N LEU A 177 8.20 2.49 20.05
CA LEU A 177 7.06 2.49 20.95
C LEU A 177 5.98 1.50 20.50
N SER A 178 5.73 1.39 19.19
CA SER A 178 4.79 0.40 18.64
C SER A 178 5.19 -1.04 18.96
N VAL A 179 6.48 -1.38 18.83
CA VAL A 179 7.01 -2.71 19.14
C VAL A 179 6.93 -2.99 20.64
N LEU A 180 7.27 -2.01 21.47
CA LEU A 180 7.18 -2.14 22.92
C LEU A 180 5.75 -2.42 23.37
N LEU A 181 4.77 -1.64 22.89
CA LEU A 181 3.34 -1.87 23.17
C LEU A 181 2.87 -3.24 22.72
N LEU A 182 3.32 -3.71 21.55
CA LEU A 182 2.98 -5.03 21.05
C LEU A 182 3.48 -6.13 21.97
N ILE A 183 4.76 -6.06 22.37
CA ILE A 183 5.38 -7.09 23.20
C ILE A 183 4.72 -7.14 24.59
N LEU A 184 4.50 -5.98 25.21
CA LEU A 184 4.01 -5.90 26.59
C LEU A 184 2.51 -6.15 26.71
N PHE A 185 1.69 -5.65 25.80
CA PHE A 185 0.24 -5.60 26.01
C PHE A 185 -0.59 -6.54 25.13
N VAL A 186 -0.07 -7.00 23.98
CA VAL A 186 -0.81 -7.94 23.13
C VAL A 186 -0.68 -9.35 23.70
N LYS A 187 -1.81 -9.99 23.92
CA LYS A 187 -1.88 -11.37 24.40
C LYS A 187 -2.32 -12.29 23.26
N GLU A 188 -1.60 -13.39 23.07
CA GLU A 188 -2.00 -14.43 22.14
C GLU A 188 -3.09 -15.32 22.81
N LYS A 189 -4.24 -15.44 22.17
CA LYS A 189 -5.22 -16.45 22.59
C LYS A 189 -4.67 -17.82 22.18
N LYS A 190 -4.34 -18.67 23.16
CA LYS A 190 -4.07 -20.08 22.90
C LYS A 190 -5.33 -20.68 22.26
N LYS A 191 -5.27 -21.06 20.98
CA LYS A 191 -6.30 -21.95 20.44
C LYS A 191 -6.25 -23.21 21.26
N ALA A 192 -7.36 -23.60 21.90
CA ALA A 192 -7.51 -24.97 22.34
C ALA A 192 -7.16 -25.86 21.13
N LYS A 193 -6.33 -26.89 21.36
CA LYS A 193 -6.02 -27.89 20.34
C LYS A 193 -7.31 -28.67 20.03
N GLU A 194 -8.26 -28.05 19.35
CA GLU A 194 -9.24 -28.85 18.61
C GLU A 194 -8.43 -29.60 17.55
N LYS A 195 -8.42 -30.91 17.71
CA LYS A 195 -7.92 -31.82 16.69
C LYS A 195 -8.59 -31.44 15.38
N ILE A 196 -7.84 -30.76 14.49
CA ILE A 196 -8.25 -30.49 13.12
C ILE A 196 -8.16 -31.83 12.37
N SER A 197 -9.07 -32.74 12.73
CA SER A 197 -9.41 -33.87 11.89
C SER A 197 -10.48 -33.36 10.91
N GLY A 198 -10.06 -32.89 9.73
CA GLY A 198 -11.01 -32.55 8.69
C GLY A 198 -10.74 -31.26 7.89
N LEU A 199 -9.66 -30.52 8.11
CA LEU A 199 -9.28 -29.50 7.16
C LEU A 199 -8.71 -30.19 5.91
N ALA A 200 -9.53 -30.25 4.88
CA ALA A 200 -9.07 -30.53 3.53
C ALA A 200 -7.84 -29.66 3.26
N LYS A 201 -6.71 -30.27 2.94
CA LYS A 201 -5.52 -29.56 2.47
C LYS A 201 -5.99 -28.54 1.45
N PRO A 202 -5.58 -27.26 1.49
CA PRO A 202 -5.89 -26.35 0.43
C PRO A 202 -5.36 -27.00 -0.86
N LYS A 203 -6.26 -27.60 -1.64
CA LYS A 203 -5.93 -28.00 -2.99
C LYS A 203 -5.66 -26.68 -3.71
N PHE A 204 -4.42 -26.42 -4.05
CA PHE A 204 -4.06 -25.44 -5.05
C PHE A 204 -4.73 -25.94 -6.34
N SER A 205 -6.00 -25.63 -6.50
CA SER A 205 -6.71 -25.84 -7.75
C SER A 205 -6.08 -24.87 -8.72
N GLY A 206 -5.50 -25.39 -9.78
CA GLY A 206 -4.97 -24.56 -10.86
C GLY A 206 -6.03 -23.57 -11.35
N PRO A 207 -5.61 -22.51 -12.08
CA PRO A 207 -6.51 -21.44 -12.54
C PRO A 207 -7.77 -21.92 -13.24
N ASP A 208 -7.75 -23.10 -13.83
CA ASP A 208 -8.80 -23.63 -14.70
C ASP A 208 -10.07 -24.12 -13.97
N ASN A 209 -10.02 -24.36 -12.66
CA ASN A 209 -11.15 -24.88 -11.88
C ASN A 209 -11.83 -23.84 -10.96
N ILE A 210 -11.54 -22.54 -11.14
CA ILE A 210 -11.88 -21.51 -10.15
C ILE A 210 -13.28 -20.91 -10.36
N VAL A 211 -13.86 -20.96 -11.59
CA VAL A 211 -15.07 -20.21 -11.93
C VAL A 211 -15.94 -20.97 -12.94
N SER A 212 -17.26 -20.78 -12.92
CA SER A 212 -18.18 -21.12 -14.03
C SER A 212 -17.65 -20.55 -15.35
N SER A 213 -17.76 -21.27 -16.46
CA SER A 213 -17.07 -20.98 -17.73
C SER A 213 -17.21 -19.53 -18.25
N SER A 214 -18.36 -18.90 -18.05
CA SER A 214 -18.63 -17.52 -18.48
C SER A 214 -17.92 -16.49 -17.60
N ASN A 215 -17.91 -16.65 -16.26
CA ASN A 215 -17.27 -15.72 -15.34
C ASN A 215 -15.74 -15.90 -15.28
N HIS A 216 -15.23 -17.07 -15.66
CA HIS A 216 -13.79 -17.33 -15.74
C HIS A 216 -13.09 -16.43 -16.76
N ARG A 217 -13.70 -16.27 -17.94
CA ARG A 217 -13.19 -15.35 -18.97
C ARG A 217 -13.17 -13.92 -18.46
N LYS A 218 -14.24 -13.46 -17.83
CA LYS A 218 -14.32 -12.09 -17.26
C LYS A 218 -13.26 -11.86 -16.18
N PHE A 219 -13.06 -12.81 -15.28
CA PHE A 219 -12.03 -12.71 -14.25
C PHE A 219 -10.61 -12.63 -14.86
N LYS A 220 -10.28 -13.48 -15.85
CA LYS A 220 -9.00 -13.43 -16.57
C LYS A 220 -8.79 -12.08 -17.27
N ILE A 221 -9.81 -11.56 -17.97
CA ILE A 221 -9.74 -10.26 -18.64
C ILE A 221 -9.55 -9.13 -17.61
N PHE A 222 -10.26 -9.19 -16.50
CA PHE A 222 -10.11 -8.19 -15.44
C PHE A 222 -8.70 -8.18 -14.87
N VAL A 223 -8.17 -9.35 -14.47
CA VAL A 223 -6.80 -9.48 -13.96
C VAL A 223 -5.78 -9.00 -14.98
N PHE A 224 -5.94 -9.36 -16.25
CA PHE A 224 -5.08 -8.88 -17.33
C PHE A 224 -5.13 -7.35 -17.48
N GLY A 225 -6.33 -6.75 -17.49
CA GLY A 225 -6.48 -5.29 -17.54
C GLY A 225 -5.82 -4.61 -16.35
N VAL A 226 -5.98 -5.15 -15.13
CA VAL A 226 -5.30 -4.64 -13.92
C VAL A 226 -3.79 -4.80 -14.01
N THR A 227 -3.28 -5.88 -14.60
CA THR A 227 -1.84 -6.08 -14.82
C THR A 227 -1.27 -5.01 -15.75
N ILE A 228 -1.94 -4.75 -16.87
CA ILE A 228 -1.57 -3.67 -17.82
C ILE A 228 -1.62 -2.30 -17.12
N PHE A 229 -2.66 -2.03 -16.35
CA PHE A 229 -2.75 -0.81 -15.54
C PHE A 229 -1.58 -0.70 -14.56
N THR A 230 -1.29 -1.76 -13.81
CA THR A 230 -0.20 -1.78 -12.82
C THR A 230 1.17 -1.56 -13.47
N LEU A 231 1.37 -2.04 -14.69
CA LEU A 231 2.61 -1.78 -15.45
C LEU A 231 2.79 -0.28 -15.76
N GLY A 232 1.70 0.47 -15.93
CA GLY A 232 1.71 1.93 -16.07
C GLY A 232 1.70 2.68 -14.74
N ASN A 233 1.30 2.02 -13.65
CA ASN A 233 1.19 2.61 -12.33
C ASN A 233 2.50 2.43 -11.54
N SER A 234 3.42 3.37 -11.75
CA SER A 234 4.70 3.42 -11.04
C SER A 234 4.52 3.74 -9.55
N SER A 235 5.58 3.57 -8.77
CA SER A 235 5.58 3.99 -7.36
C SER A 235 5.27 5.48 -7.20
N ASP A 236 4.49 5.84 -6.17
CA ASP A 236 4.19 7.22 -5.78
C ASP A 236 5.48 8.04 -5.48
N ALA A 237 6.61 7.38 -5.26
CA ALA A 237 7.92 8.00 -5.12
C ALA A 237 8.26 8.94 -6.30
N PHE A 238 7.86 8.58 -7.51
CA PHE A 238 8.08 9.41 -8.70
C PHE A 238 7.20 10.67 -8.71
N LEU A 239 6.01 10.62 -8.10
CA LEU A 239 5.16 11.80 -7.94
C LEU A 239 5.81 12.83 -7.02
N PHE A 240 6.44 12.39 -5.90
CA PHE A 240 7.19 13.29 -5.01
C PHE A 240 8.41 13.89 -5.70
N LEU A 241 9.14 13.11 -6.48
CA LEU A 241 10.25 13.61 -7.29
C LEU A 241 9.80 14.61 -8.36
N ARG A 242 8.64 14.37 -8.96
CA ARG A 242 8.03 15.30 -9.91
C ARG A 242 7.61 16.61 -9.23
N ALA A 243 6.95 16.52 -8.09
CA ALA A 243 6.56 17.69 -7.30
C ALA A 243 7.76 18.56 -6.94
N LYS A 244 8.88 17.94 -6.53
CA LYS A 244 10.13 18.65 -6.30
C LYS A 244 10.67 19.29 -7.57
N GLY A 245 10.64 18.60 -8.71
CA GLY A 245 11.02 19.15 -10.02
C GLY A 245 10.14 20.31 -10.50
N LEU A 246 8.96 20.48 -9.92
CA LEU A 246 8.06 21.63 -10.11
C LEU A 246 8.30 22.75 -9.07
N ASN A 247 9.47 22.78 -8.42
CA ASN A 247 9.90 23.76 -7.42
C ASN A 247 9.02 23.77 -6.14
N ILE A 248 8.44 22.65 -5.76
CA ILE A 248 7.84 22.51 -4.43
C ILE A 248 8.97 22.29 -3.41
N ASP A 249 9.03 23.14 -2.39
CA ASP A 249 9.97 22.98 -1.30
C ASP A 249 9.73 21.64 -0.60
N VAL A 250 10.82 20.96 -0.23
CA VAL A 250 10.80 19.63 0.40
C VAL A 250 9.94 19.57 1.67
N VAL A 251 9.83 20.67 2.39
CA VAL A 251 8.99 20.80 3.59
C VAL A 251 7.51 20.55 3.28
N TYR A 252 7.05 20.90 2.08
CA TYR A 252 5.65 20.72 1.65
C TYR A 252 5.37 19.36 0.99
N ILE A 253 6.38 18.57 0.67
CA ILE A 253 6.17 17.23 0.06
C ILE A 253 5.33 16.31 0.96
N PRO A 254 5.54 16.24 2.30
CA PRO A 254 4.64 15.49 3.17
C PRO A 254 3.20 16.02 3.14
N VAL A 255 3.00 17.33 2.95
CA VAL A 255 1.64 17.92 2.86
C VAL A 255 0.92 17.48 1.60
N LEU A 256 1.62 17.31 0.47
CA LEU A 256 1.03 16.71 -0.74
C LEU A 256 0.50 15.29 -0.47
N TRP A 257 1.25 14.49 0.27
CA TRP A 257 0.81 13.15 0.69
C TRP A 257 -0.38 13.19 1.62
N LEU A 258 -0.40 14.16 2.54
CA LEU A 258 -1.54 14.41 3.42
C LEU A 258 -2.79 14.79 2.61
N VAL A 259 -2.68 15.71 1.64
CA VAL A 259 -3.79 16.12 0.77
C VAL A 259 -4.34 14.93 -0.01
N LEU A 260 -3.48 14.13 -0.61
CA LEU A 260 -3.88 12.91 -1.32
C LEU A 260 -4.68 11.97 -0.41
N ASN A 261 -4.15 11.65 0.77
CA ASN A 261 -4.80 10.73 1.71
C ASN A 261 -6.11 11.29 2.28
N ALA A 262 -6.20 12.59 2.52
CA ALA A 262 -7.43 13.25 2.95
C ALA A 262 -8.53 13.13 1.87
N VAL A 263 -8.21 13.47 0.62
CA VAL A 263 -9.14 13.35 -0.51
C VAL A 263 -9.52 11.88 -0.73
N TYR A 264 -8.55 10.96 -0.73
CA TYR A 264 -8.80 9.52 -0.80
C TYR A 264 -9.82 9.06 0.24
N THR A 265 -9.64 9.47 1.49
CA THR A 265 -10.53 9.09 2.60
C THR A 265 -11.93 9.65 2.40
N LEU A 266 -12.05 10.92 2.03
CA LEU A 266 -13.33 11.59 1.78
C LEU A 266 -14.11 10.96 0.61
N VAL A 267 -13.40 10.58 -0.45
CA VAL A 267 -14.01 10.00 -1.66
C VAL A 267 -14.36 8.52 -1.49
N SER A 268 -13.62 7.76 -0.67
CA SER A 268 -13.79 6.31 -0.55
C SER A 268 -15.19 5.87 -0.11
N LEU A 269 -15.80 6.58 0.83
CA LEU A 269 -17.17 6.25 1.30
C LEU A 269 -18.24 6.53 0.25
N PRO A 270 -18.30 7.74 -0.36
CA PRO A 270 -19.22 8.01 -1.47
C PRO A 270 -19.00 7.08 -2.67
N ALA A 271 -17.76 6.76 -2.99
CA ALA A 271 -17.42 5.85 -4.08
C ALA A 271 -17.95 4.44 -3.85
N GLY A 272 -17.85 3.92 -2.62
CA GLY A 272 -18.44 2.63 -2.25
C GLY A 272 -19.96 2.60 -2.52
N TRP A 273 -20.68 3.59 -2.02
CA TRP A 273 -22.13 3.71 -2.25
C TRP A 273 -22.48 3.92 -3.74
N LEU A 274 -21.71 4.72 -4.46
CA LEU A 274 -21.92 4.95 -5.88
C LEU A 274 -21.65 3.68 -6.71
N SER A 275 -20.67 2.85 -6.30
CA SER A 275 -20.36 1.58 -6.97
C SER A 275 -21.53 0.59 -6.96
N ASP A 276 -22.33 0.62 -5.90
CA ASP A 276 -23.51 -0.24 -5.77
C ASP A 276 -24.67 0.24 -6.67
N ARG A 277 -24.70 1.55 -7.04
CA ARG A 277 -25.77 2.14 -7.89
C ARG A 277 -25.43 2.10 -9.38
N ILE A 278 -24.24 2.57 -9.78
CA ILE A 278 -23.86 2.67 -11.21
C ILE A 278 -23.10 1.44 -11.72
N GLY A 279 -22.83 0.48 -10.82
CA GLY A 279 -22.05 -0.71 -11.11
C GLY A 279 -20.55 -0.53 -10.93
N ARG A 280 -19.89 -1.56 -10.38
CA ARG A 280 -18.47 -1.54 -10.05
C ARG A 280 -17.56 -1.33 -11.26
N LYS A 281 -17.91 -1.93 -12.40
CA LYS A 281 -17.17 -1.76 -13.66
C LYS A 281 -17.09 -0.28 -14.06
N ASN A 282 -18.20 0.44 -14.07
CA ASN A 282 -18.25 1.83 -14.49
C ASN A 282 -17.41 2.72 -13.57
N LEU A 283 -17.45 2.46 -12.27
CA LEU A 283 -16.65 3.23 -11.31
C LEU A 283 -15.15 2.97 -11.46
N ILE A 284 -14.74 1.72 -11.73
CA ILE A 284 -13.36 1.37 -12.05
C ILE A 284 -12.89 2.11 -13.31
N LEU A 285 -13.70 2.10 -14.38
CA LEU A 285 -13.39 2.82 -15.62
C LEU A 285 -13.22 4.31 -15.40
N SER A 286 -14.11 4.94 -14.61
CA SER A 286 -14.00 6.34 -14.22
C SER A 286 -12.70 6.61 -13.44
N GLY A 287 -12.33 5.72 -12.51
CA GLY A 287 -11.08 5.84 -11.77
C GLY A 287 -9.84 5.72 -12.66
N LEU A 288 -9.81 4.76 -13.60
CA LEU A 288 -8.71 4.62 -14.55
C LEU A 288 -8.59 5.85 -15.48
N PHE A 289 -9.72 6.43 -15.87
CA PHE A 289 -9.75 7.66 -16.66
C PHE A 289 -9.18 8.84 -15.86
N VAL A 290 -9.61 9.02 -14.61
CA VAL A 290 -9.04 10.05 -13.71
C VAL A 290 -7.53 9.86 -13.53
N TYR A 291 -7.07 8.63 -13.34
CA TYR A 291 -5.64 8.33 -13.28
C TYR A 291 -4.90 8.78 -14.54
N ALA A 292 -5.42 8.44 -15.71
CA ALA A 292 -4.81 8.84 -16.99
C ALA A 292 -4.72 10.37 -17.14
N LEU A 293 -5.77 11.09 -16.76
CA LEU A 293 -5.77 12.56 -16.75
C LEU A 293 -4.73 13.12 -15.77
N VAL A 294 -4.59 12.55 -14.58
CA VAL A 294 -3.58 12.98 -13.59
C VAL A 294 -2.17 12.78 -14.13
N TYR A 295 -1.89 11.60 -14.72
CA TYR A 295 -0.58 11.32 -15.28
C TYR A 295 -0.25 12.21 -16.48
N LEU A 296 -1.21 12.45 -17.38
CA LEU A 296 -1.06 13.46 -18.43
C LEU A 296 -0.85 14.86 -17.86
N GLY A 297 -1.58 15.21 -16.80
CA GLY A 297 -1.38 16.45 -16.07
C GLY A 297 0.05 16.58 -15.52
N PHE A 298 0.60 15.53 -14.90
CA PHE A 298 2.00 15.54 -14.45
C PHE A 298 3.01 15.60 -15.59
N ALA A 299 2.72 15.01 -16.76
CA ALA A 299 3.56 15.12 -17.93
C ALA A 299 3.68 16.58 -18.40
N LEU A 300 2.57 17.32 -18.37
CA LEU A 300 2.45 18.69 -18.86
C LEU A 300 2.67 19.77 -17.78
N ALA A 301 2.76 19.37 -16.50
CA ALA A 301 2.89 20.32 -15.40
C ALA A 301 4.19 21.12 -15.49
N THR A 302 4.09 22.44 -15.32
CA THR A 302 5.21 23.39 -15.40
C THR A 302 5.36 24.23 -14.13
N ARG A 303 4.33 24.28 -13.27
CA ARG A 303 4.29 25.13 -12.08
C ARG A 303 3.91 24.33 -10.83
N SER A 304 4.32 24.83 -9.68
CA SER A 304 4.09 24.15 -8.38
C SER A 304 2.61 23.92 -8.05
N TYR A 305 1.72 24.86 -8.38
CA TYR A 305 0.29 24.69 -8.09
C TYR A 305 -0.36 23.54 -8.86
N HIS A 306 0.18 23.16 -10.04
CA HIS A 306 -0.27 21.95 -10.75
C HIS A 306 -0.09 20.70 -9.89
N ALA A 307 1.04 20.58 -9.16
CA ALA A 307 1.25 19.42 -8.31
C ALA A 307 0.21 19.33 -7.19
N TRP A 308 -0.15 20.44 -6.54
CA TRP A 308 -1.17 20.47 -5.50
C TRP A 308 -2.53 19.95 -6.01
N LEU A 309 -2.96 20.46 -7.16
CA LEU A 309 -4.20 20.02 -7.80
C LEU A 309 -4.13 18.55 -8.18
N LEU A 310 -3.04 18.12 -8.81
CA LEU A 310 -2.88 16.76 -9.31
C LEU A 310 -2.80 15.73 -8.16
N PHE A 311 -2.16 16.05 -7.04
CA PHE A 311 -2.17 15.19 -5.85
C PHE A 311 -3.58 15.06 -5.24
N ALA A 312 -4.36 16.15 -5.21
CA ALA A 312 -5.75 16.09 -4.77
C ALA A 312 -6.60 15.21 -5.70
N VAL A 313 -6.51 15.40 -7.02
CA VAL A 313 -7.25 14.60 -8.01
C VAL A 313 -6.77 13.12 -8.01
N TYR A 314 -5.48 12.88 -7.73
CA TYR A 314 -4.95 11.52 -7.57
C TYR A 314 -5.58 10.80 -6.37
N GLY A 315 -5.88 11.54 -5.28
CA GLY A 315 -6.68 11.03 -4.16
C GLY A 315 -8.08 10.57 -4.59
N VAL A 316 -8.71 11.27 -5.55
CA VAL A 316 -10.01 10.84 -6.11
C VAL A 316 -9.86 9.50 -6.83
N TYR A 317 -8.83 9.32 -7.67
CA TYR A 317 -8.54 8.04 -8.31
C TYR A 317 -8.45 6.90 -7.29
N TYR A 318 -7.67 7.07 -6.22
CA TYR A 318 -7.54 6.06 -5.15
C TYR A 318 -8.90 5.74 -4.51
N GLY A 319 -9.71 6.76 -4.24
CA GLY A 319 -11.04 6.60 -3.65
C GLY A 319 -11.99 5.79 -4.54
N LEU A 320 -11.96 6.04 -5.86
CA LEU A 320 -12.81 5.35 -6.82
C LEU A 320 -12.39 3.89 -7.05
N THR A 321 -11.09 3.58 -6.98
CA THR A 321 -10.58 2.28 -7.46
C THR A 321 -10.24 1.29 -6.36
N ASN A 322 -9.63 1.72 -5.26
CA ASN A 322 -8.97 0.82 -4.30
C ASN A 322 -9.95 -0.18 -3.64
N GLY A 323 -11.12 0.27 -3.20
CA GLY A 323 -12.18 -0.59 -2.66
C GLY A 323 -12.95 -1.33 -3.76
N THR A 324 -13.27 -0.62 -4.83
CA THR A 324 -14.13 -1.10 -5.91
C THR A 324 -13.50 -2.24 -6.71
N MET A 325 -12.20 -2.19 -6.99
CA MET A 325 -11.48 -3.29 -7.68
C MET A 325 -11.54 -4.59 -6.87
N ARG A 326 -11.32 -4.51 -5.55
CA ARG A 326 -11.42 -5.70 -4.67
C ARG A 326 -12.84 -6.24 -4.62
N SER A 327 -13.83 -5.39 -4.53
CA SER A 327 -15.23 -5.79 -4.55
C SER A 327 -15.60 -6.45 -5.88
N HIS A 328 -15.09 -5.93 -7.01
CA HIS A 328 -15.32 -6.51 -8.33
C HIS A 328 -14.70 -7.91 -8.47
N VAL A 329 -13.51 -8.16 -7.91
CA VAL A 329 -12.94 -9.51 -7.83
C VAL A 329 -13.89 -10.47 -7.12
N ALA A 330 -14.50 -10.06 -5.99
CA ALA A 330 -15.44 -10.90 -5.25
C ALA A 330 -16.72 -11.22 -6.03
N ASP A 331 -17.17 -10.31 -6.93
CA ASP A 331 -18.35 -10.53 -7.76
C ASP A 331 -18.12 -11.51 -8.92
N LEU A 332 -16.87 -11.59 -9.39
CA LEU A 332 -16.52 -12.42 -10.52
C LEU A 332 -16.30 -13.90 -10.16
N VAL A 333 -16.26 -14.24 -8.86
CA VAL A 333 -15.92 -15.59 -8.39
C VAL A 333 -16.88 -16.08 -7.31
N ALA A 334 -17.07 -17.41 -7.24
CA ALA A 334 -17.86 -18.04 -6.20
C ALA A 334 -17.23 -17.85 -4.80
N GLU A 335 -18.05 -17.92 -3.74
CA GLU A 335 -17.62 -17.60 -2.37
C GLU A 335 -16.47 -18.46 -1.84
N ASP A 336 -16.51 -19.75 -2.16
CA ASP A 336 -15.50 -20.74 -1.78
C ASP A 336 -14.13 -20.51 -2.45
N LYS A 337 -14.08 -19.73 -3.54
CA LYS A 337 -12.90 -19.45 -4.37
C LYS A 337 -12.36 -18.02 -4.25
N ARG A 338 -13.01 -17.16 -3.47
CA ARG A 338 -12.62 -15.75 -3.29
C ARG A 338 -11.17 -15.60 -2.79
N ALA A 339 -10.74 -16.45 -1.86
CA ALA A 339 -9.37 -16.38 -1.33
C ALA A 339 -8.31 -16.61 -2.43
N THR A 340 -8.53 -17.61 -3.30
CA THR A 340 -7.65 -17.90 -4.44
C THR A 340 -7.66 -16.76 -5.46
N ALA A 341 -8.84 -16.21 -5.77
CA ALA A 341 -8.98 -15.09 -6.70
C ALA A 341 -8.27 -13.83 -6.20
N TYR A 342 -8.37 -13.49 -4.91
CA TYR A 342 -7.58 -12.42 -4.31
C TYR A 342 -6.08 -12.71 -4.34
N GLY A 343 -5.68 -13.97 -4.14
CA GLY A 343 -4.28 -14.39 -4.28
C GLY A 343 -3.73 -14.13 -5.67
N ILE A 344 -4.49 -14.50 -6.72
CA ILE A 344 -4.12 -14.25 -8.13
C ILE A 344 -4.07 -12.75 -8.42
N TYR A 345 -5.09 -11.99 -8.00
CA TYR A 345 -5.16 -10.55 -8.18
C TYR A 345 -3.96 -9.82 -7.53
N HIS A 346 -3.71 -10.09 -6.25
CA HIS A 346 -2.60 -9.46 -5.54
C HIS A 346 -1.24 -9.96 -6.01
N GLY A 347 -1.14 -11.22 -6.44
CA GLY A 347 0.05 -11.78 -7.07
C GLY A 347 0.37 -11.09 -8.39
N ALA A 348 -0.63 -10.88 -9.25
CA ALA A 348 -0.46 -10.15 -10.51
C ALA A 348 0.00 -8.70 -10.28
N VAL A 349 -0.65 -7.97 -9.38
CA VAL A 349 -0.25 -6.60 -9.00
C VAL A 349 1.18 -6.58 -8.42
N GLY A 350 1.48 -7.50 -7.49
CA GLY A 350 2.79 -7.54 -6.84
C GLY A 350 3.93 -7.90 -7.77
N MET A 351 3.75 -8.88 -8.66
CA MET A 351 4.77 -9.25 -9.65
C MET A 351 5.00 -8.15 -10.69
N THR A 352 3.98 -7.38 -11.00
CA THR A 352 4.08 -6.30 -11.99
C THR A 352 4.65 -5.00 -11.40
N ALA A 353 4.60 -4.79 -10.09
CA ALA A 353 5.07 -3.56 -9.44
C ALA A 353 6.56 -3.29 -9.66
N LEU A 354 7.40 -4.33 -9.64
CA LEU A 354 8.83 -4.19 -9.91
C LEU A 354 9.12 -3.77 -11.35
N PRO A 355 8.68 -4.49 -12.40
CA PRO A 355 8.89 -4.04 -13.78
C PRO A 355 8.26 -2.67 -14.05
N ALA A 356 7.10 -2.35 -13.49
CA ALA A 356 6.47 -1.03 -13.62
C ALA A 356 7.39 0.10 -13.14
N SER A 357 7.92 -0.02 -11.92
CA SER A 357 8.80 1.00 -11.35
C SER A 357 10.16 1.09 -12.05
N LEU A 358 10.70 -0.04 -12.54
CA LEU A 358 11.94 -0.06 -13.33
C LEU A 358 11.76 0.61 -14.69
N ILE A 359 10.70 0.26 -15.43
CA ILE A 359 10.40 0.85 -16.75
C ILE A 359 10.19 2.35 -16.58
N PHE A 360 9.40 2.77 -15.60
CA PHE A 360 9.13 4.19 -15.37
C PHE A 360 10.40 4.96 -15.01
N GLY A 361 11.24 4.43 -14.11
CA GLY A 361 12.51 5.04 -13.73
C GLY A 361 13.50 5.12 -14.90
N TRP A 362 13.56 4.08 -15.75
CA TRP A 362 14.35 4.08 -16.96
C TRP A 362 13.88 5.10 -17.99
N LEU A 363 12.58 5.13 -18.28
CA LEU A 363 11.99 6.12 -19.18
C LEU A 363 12.22 7.55 -18.70
N TRP A 364 12.06 7.80 -17.40
CA TRP A 364 12.34 9.11 -16.83
C TRP A 364 13.80 9.54 -17.03
N GLN A 365 14.74 8.61 -16.81
CA GLN A 365 16.17 8.91 -16.89
C GLN A 365 16.67 9.03 -18.32
N SER A 366 16.19 8.19 -19.26
CA SER A 366 16.72 8.09 -20.62
C SER A 366 15.97 8.92 -21.65
N VAL A 367 14.64 9.06 -21.49
CA VAL A 367 13.80 9.79 -22.46
C VAL A 367 13.28 11.10 -21.88
N GLY A 368 12.95 11.11 -20.59
CA GLY A 368 12.48 12.31 -19.90
C GLY A 368 11.18 12.08 -19.10
N VAL A 369 10.95 13.02 -18.17
CA VAL A 369 9.85 12.95 -17.23
C VAL A 369 8.47 12.93 -17.91
N SER A 370 8.25 13.79 -18.90
CA SER A 370 6.96 13.88 -19.59
C SER A 370 6.61 12.57 -20.30
N PHE A 371 7.60 11.95 -20.94
CA PHE A 371 7.39 10.67 -21.64
C PHE A 371 7.04 9.54 -20.66
N ALA A 372 7.72 9.46 -19.51
CA ALA A 372 7.42 8.46 -18.50
C ALA A 372 5.97 8.56 -18.00
N PHE A 373 5.49 9.77 -17.73
CA PHE A 373 4.11 10.00 -17.33
C PHE A 373 3.10 9.73 -18.46
N CYS A 374 3.40 10.12 -19.70
CA CYS A 374 2.56 9.78 -20.85
C CYS A 374 2.47 8.28 -21.08
N PHE A 375 3.55 7.52 -20.89
CA PHE A 375 3.55 6.07 -20.95
C PHE A 375 2.60 5.46 -19.91
N GLY A 376 2.67 5.91 -18.65
CA GLY A 376 1.76 5.47 -17.60
C GLY A 376 0.29 5.78 -17.90
N ALA A 377 0.00 6.99 -18.41
CA ALA A 377 -1.34 7.38 -18.85
C ALA A 377 -1.85 6.50 -20.02
N GLY A 378 -0.99 6.22 -20.99
CA GLY A 378 -1.32 5.35 -22.13
C GLY A 378 -1.69 3.93 -21.71
N LEU A 379 -0.92 3.34 -20.79
CA LEU A 379 -1.24 2.01 -20.25
C LEU A 379 -2.54 2.01 -19.41
N ALA A 380 -2.83 3.09 -18.68
CA ALA A 380 -4.10 3.22 -17.98
C ALA A 380 -5.29 3.29 -18.94
N LEU A 381 -5.17 4.03 -20.05
CA LEU A 381 -6.20 4.08 -21.10
C LEU A 381 -6.33 2.72 -21.81
N LEU A 382 -5.24 2.04 -22.08
CA LEU A 382 -5.26 0.68 -22.66
C LEU A 382 -5.99 -0.30 -21.72
N ALA A 383 -5.67 -0.27 -20.42
CA ALA A 383 -6.37 -1.07 -19.42
C ALA A 383 -7.86 -0.73 -19.34
N LEU A 384 -8.22 0.54 -19.41
CA LEU A 384 -9.60 1.01 -19.48
C LEU A 384 -10.33 0.39 -20.68
N LEU A 385 -9.73 0.41 -21.87
CA LEU A 385 -10.32 -0.19 -23.07
C LEU A 385 -10.48 -1.71 -22.92
N ILE A 386 -9.46 -2.40 -22.42
CA ILE A 386 -9.51 -3.86 -22.17
C ILE A 386 -10.67 -4.19 -21.22
N ILE A 387 -10.82 -3.47 -20.12
CA ILE A 387 -11.88 -3.70 -19.14
C ILE A 387 -13.24 -3.29 -19.71
N ARG A 388 -13.33 -2.22 -20.48
CA ARG A 388 -14.59 -1.74 -21.08
C ARG A 388 -15.19 -2.74 -22.07
N PHE A 389 -14.37 -3.26 -22.98
CA PHE A 389 -14.84 -4.10 -24.07
C PHE A 389 -14.72 -5.60 -23.78
N GLY A 390 -13.92 -6.00 -22.79
CA GLY A 390 -13.72 -7.39 -22.43
C GLY A 390 -14.66 -7.93 -21.34
N LEU A 391 -15.25 -7.06 -20.52
CA LEU A 391 -16.23 -7.39 -19.48
C LEU A 391 -17.63 -6.96 -19.88
#